data_bc78d39da151f39277af75f3920a2493
#
_entry.id   bc78d39da151f39277af75f3920a2493
#
_cell.length_a   1.000
_cell.length_b   1.000
_cell.length_c   1.000
_cell.angle_alpha   90.00
_cell.angle_beta   90.00
_cell.angle_gamma   90.00
#
_symmetry.space_group_name_H-M   'P 1'
#
loop_
_entity.id
_entity.type
_entity.pdbx_description
1 polymer ?
#
loop_
_entity_poly.entity_id
_entity_poly.type
_entity_poly.pdbx_seq_one_letter_code
_entity_poly.pdbx_strand_id
1 'polypeptide(L)'
;MSETIQRALRVGSGRPAPGVLTELEEELRGHITLLLPEIRKQARHPGTGSIEAHRLKARLDAIERHTRQGLGQGALSAHVQVHQLARDCQYLLARHIAGAQR
;
A
#
# COMPACT_ATOMS: atom_id res chain seq x y z
N MET A 1 -9.44 5.78 -4.83
CA MET A 1 -8.16 5.38 -4.16
C MET A 1 -7.46 6.55 -3.50
N SER A 2 -7.20 7.61 -4.23
CA SER A 2 -6.47 8.75 -3.67
C SER A 2 -7.11 9.33 -2.43
N GLU A 3 -8.43 9.43 -2.40
CA GLU A 3 -9.15 9.95 -1.26
C GLU A 3 -8.95 9.07 -0.01
N THR A 4 -9.02 7.76 -0.17
CA THR A 4 -8.79 6.83 0.93
C THR A 4 -7.38 6.96 1.48
N ILE A 5 -6.39 7.07 0.59
CA ILE A 5 -4.99 7.27 0.96
C ILE A 5 -4.83 8.57 1.76
N GLN A 6 -5.42 9.66 1.27
CA GLN A 6 -5.33 10.95 1.94
C GLN A 6 -5.98 10.92 3.32
N ARG A 7 -7.15 10.29 3.44
CA ARG A 7 -7.81 10.13 4.72
C ARG A 7 -6.93 9.36 5.70
N ALA A 8 -6.33 8.27 5.24
CA ALA A 8 -5.48 7.43 6.09
C ALA A 8 -4.22 8.18 6.53
N LEU A 9 -3.60 8.96 5.66
CA LEU A 9 -2.41 9.73 5.99
C LEU A 9 -2.70 10.89 6.97
N ARG A 10 -3.94 11.38 6.99
CA ARG A 10 -4.34 12.44 7.91
C ARG A 10 -4.68 11.93 9.30
N VAL A 11 -4.88 10.64 9.45
CA VAL A 11 -5.15 10.03 10.75
C VAL A 11 -3.84 10.03 11.53
N GLY A 12 -3.47 11.13 12.12
CA GLY A 12 -2.14 11.24 12.69
C GLY A 12 -2.09 11.75 14.11
N SER A 13 -2.88 12.74 14.42
CA SER A 13 -2.71 13.47 15.67
C SER A 13 -3.90 13.39 16.61
N GLY A 14 -4.95 12.69 16.21
CA GLY A 14 -6.13 12.50 17.06
C GLY A 14 -6.28 11.03 17.44
N ARG A 15 -7.23 10.74 18.30
CA ARG A 15 -7.62 9.37 18.61
C ARG A 15 -8.78 9.00 17.67
N PRO A 16 -8.50 8.39 16.51
CA PRO A 16 -9.58 7.96 15.63
C PRO A 16 -10.38 6.87 16.33
N ALA A 17 -11.68 6.82 16.07
CA ALA A 17 -12.50 5.74 16.56
C ALA A 17 -11.96 4.41 16.00
N PRO A 18 -11.95 3.32 16.80
CA PRO A 18 -11.42 2.04 16.31
C PRO A 18 -12.06 1.57 15.00
N GLY A 19 -13.33 1.84 14.80
CA GLY A 19 -14.04 1.50 13.58
C GLY A 19 -13.49 2.21 12.35
N VAL A 20 -13.02 3.45 12.50
CA VAL A 20 -12.44 4.21 11.39
C VAL A 20 -11.15 3.57 10.91
N LEU A 21 -10.29 3.13 11.83
CA LEU A 21 -9.04 2.46 11.46
C LEU A 21 -9.30 1.15 10.73
N THR A 22 -10.25 0.35 11.22
CA THR A 22 -10.61 -0.91 10.58
C THR A 22 -11.14 -0.69 9.17
N GLU A 23 -12.00 0.31 9.02
CA GLU A 23 -12.59 0.67 7.73
C GLU A 23 -11.52 1.11 6.72
N LEU A 24 -10.60 1.98 7.16
CA LEU A 24 -9.51 2.44 6.31
C LEU A 24 -8.58 1.27 5.95
N GLU A 25 -8.29 0.39 6.88
CA GLU A 25 -7.46 -0.78 6.63
C GLU A 25 -8.07 -1.67 5.56
N GLU A 26 -9.36 -1.96 5.66
CA GLU A 26 -10.05 -2.79 4.67
C GLU A 26 -10.03 -2.17 3.29
N GLU A 27 -10.29 -0.87 3.19
CA GLU A 27 -10.26 -0.17 1.92
C GLU A 27 -8.86 -0.16 1.30
N LEU A 28 -7.83 0.11 2.11
CA LEU A 28 -6.45 0.13 1.63
C LEU A 28 -6.00 -1.25 1.18
N ARG A 29 -6.35 -2.29 1.91
CA ARG A 29 -6.05 -3.67 1.51
C ARG A 29 -6.72 -4.03 0.19
N GLY A 30 -7.96 -3.60 0.01
CA GLY A 30 -8.68 -3.81 -1.23
C GLY A 30 -7.97 -3.16 -2.41
N HIS A 31 -7.52 -1.92 -2.24
CA HIS A 31 -6.79 -1.20 -3.28
C HIS A 31 -5.46 -1.88 -3.60
N ILE A 32 -4.72 -2.29 -2.57
CA ILE A 32 -3.43 -2.98 -2.77
C ILE A 32 -3.65 -4.31 -3.49
N THR A 33 -4.68 -5.05 -3.11
CA THR A 33 -5.01 -6.33 -3.76
C THR A 33 -5.31 -6.16 -5.25
N LEU A 34 -5.89 -5.03 -5.64
CA LEU A 34 -6.14 -4.72 -7.04
C LEU A 34 -4.89 -4.27 -7.78
N LEU A 35 -4.07 -3.43 -7.15
CA LEU A 35 -2.91 -2.82 -7.80
C LEU A 35 -1.68 -3.72 -7.84
N LEU A 36 -1.45 -4.50 -6.81
CA LEU A 36 -0.23 -5.30 -6.69
C LEU A 36 0.00 -6.25 -7.86
N PRO A 37 -1.00 -7.04 -8.31
CA PRO A 37 -0.80 -7.92 -9.47
C PRO A 37 -0.47 -7.15 -10.74
N GLU A 38 -1.07 -5.99 -10.93
CA GLU A 38 -0.82 -5.17 -12.12
C GLU A 38 0.62 -4.64 -12.15
N ILE A 39 1.11 -4.19 -10.99
CA ILE A 39 2.49 -3.71 -10.89
C ILE A 39 3.47 -4.88 -11.06
N ARG A 40 3.15 -6.07 -10.53
CA ARG A 40 3.98 -7.25 -10.73
C ARG A 40 4.07 -7.66 -12.19
N LYS A 41 2.98 -7.51 -12.96
CA LYS A 41 3.01 -7.75 -14.41
C LYS A 41 3.96 -6.80 -15.10
N GLN A 42 3.94 -5.53 -14.75
CA GLN A 42 4.85 -4.54 -15.31
C GLN A 42 6.31 -4.88 -14.99
N ALA A 43 6.56 -5.38 -13.78
CA ALA A 43 7.89 -5.74 -13.33
C ALA A 43 8.46 -6.98 -14.04
N ARG A 44 7.61 -7.80 -14.65
CA ARG A 44 8.03 -9.00 -15.40
C ARG A 44 8.40 -8.71 -16.85
N HIS A 45 8.42 -7.45 -17.24
CA HIS A 45 8.72 -7.09 -18.62
C HIS A 45 10.15 -7.54 -19.00
N PRO A 46 10.36 -8.10 -20.20
CA PRO A 46 11.70 -8.51 -20.64
C PRO A 46 12.67 -7.33 -20.65
N GLY A 47 13.90 -7.57 -20.24
CA GLY A 47 14.92 -6.53 -20.18
C GLY A 47 15.09 -5.86 -18.83
N THR A 48 14.34 -6.29 -17.82
CA THR A 48 14.41 -5.70 -16.48
C THR A 48 15.30 -6.50 -15.53
N GLY A 49 16.48 -6.92 -15.99
CA GLY A 49 17.44 -7.64 -15.15
C GLY A 49 18.34 -6.70 -14.34
N SER A 50 17.88 -5.51 -14.01
CA SER A 50 18.69 -4.49 -13.37
C SER A 50 18.53 -4.50 -11.86
N ILE A 51 19.40 -3.74 -11.17
CA ILE A 51 19.29 -3.51 -9.73
C ILE A 51 17.94 -2.90 -9.40
N GLU A 52 17.42 -2.05 -10.27
CA GLU A 52 16.11 -1.44 -10.09
C GLU A 52 14.99 -2.47 -10.08
N ALA A 53 15.07 -3.48 -10.95
CA ALA A 53 14.09 -4.56 -10.98
C ALA A 53 14.12 -5.35 -9.66
N HIS A 54 15.29 -5.62 -9.14
CA HIS A 54 15.43 -6.30 -7.84
C HIS A 54 14.86 -5.47 -6.69
N ARG A 55 15.11 -4.16 -6.71
CA ARG A 55 14.58 -3.24 -5.69
C ARG A 55 13.06 -3.18 -5.76
N LEU A 56 12.51 -3.14 -6.97
CA LEU A 56 11.07 -3.14 -7.16
C LEU A 56 10.45 -4.42 -6.63
N LYS A 57 11.04 -5.57 -6.97
CA LYS A 57 10.55 -6.85 -6.47
C LYS A 57 10.57 -6.90 -4.95
N ALA A 58 11.68 -6.46 -4.33
CA ALA A 58 11.80 -6.44 -2.89
C ALA A 58 10.74 -5.53 -2.25
N ARG A 59 10.47 -4.39 -2.87
CA ARG A 59 9.43 -3.47 -2.41
C ARG A 59 8.04 -4.09 -2.50
N LEU A 60 7.74 -4.76 -3.62
CA LEU A 60 6.45 -5.43 -3.81
C LEU A 60 6.25 -6.57 -2.81
N ASP A 61 7.31 -7.33 -2.55
CA ASP A 61 7.25 -8.41 -1.55
C ASP A 61 7.01 -7.85 -0.15
N ALA A 62 7.63 -6.72 0.18
CA ALA A 62 7.40 -6.05 1.46
C ALA A 62 5.95 -5.56 1.58
N ILE A 63 5.41 -4.98 0.53
CA ILE A 63 4.00 -4.53 0.51
C ILE A 63 3.06 -5.72 0.72
N GLU A 64 3.34 -6.84 0.06
CA GLU A 64 2.54 -8.04 0.22
C GLU A 64 2.55 -8.52 1.68
N ARG A 65 3.71 -8.50 2.33
CA ARG A 65 3.81 -8.88 3.74
C ARG A 65 3.00 -7.93 4.63
N HIS A 66 3.11 -6.62 4.39
CA HIS A 66 2.35 -5.62 5.15
C HIS A 66 0.84 -5.87 5.01
N THR A 67 0.40 -6.22 3.80
CA THR A 67 -1.01 -6.47 3.53
C THR A 67 -1.54 -7.70 4.25
N ARG A 68 -0.69 -8.70 4.46
CA ARG A 68 -1.08 -9.92 5.17
C ARG A 68 -1.14 -9.75 6.68
N GLN A 69 -0.46 -8.76 7.23
CA GLN A 69 -0.47 -8.52 8.67
C GLN A 69 -1.80 -7.91 9.08
N GLY A 70 -2.39 -8.43 10.14
CA GLY A 70 -3.59 -7.83 10.73
C GLY A 70 -3.25 -6.54 11.46
N LEU A 71 -4.26 -5.80 11.89
CA LEU A 71 -4.04 -4.63 12.73
C LEU A 71 -3.38 -5.05 14.04
N GLY A 72 -2.38 -4.27 14.46
CA GLY A 72 -1.67 -4.53 15.70
C GLY A 72 -2.58 -4.47 16.90
N GLN A 73 -2.10 -5.04 18.00
CA GLN A 73 -2.83 -5.08 19.25
C GLN A 73 -2.65 -3.76 20.00
N GLY A 74 -3.51 -2.84 19.79
CA GLY A 74 -3.46 -1.53 20.42
C GLY A 74 -3.58 -0.42 19.40
N ALA A 75 -4.12 0.71 19.84
CA ALA A 75 -4.43 1.82 18.94
C ALA A 75 -3.20 2.38 18.21
N LEU A 76 -2.05 2.42 18.89
CA LEU A 76 -0.83 2.93 18.32
C LEU A 76 -0.32 2.03 17.19
N SER A 77 -0.33 0.72 17.43
CA SER A 77 0.10 -0.25 16.43
C SER A 77 -0.82 -0.26 15.22
N ALA A 78 -2.13 -0.20 15.44
CA ALA A 78 -3.12 -0.14 14.38
C ALA A 78 -2.93 1.11 13.52
N HIS A 79 -2.67 2.24 14.17
CA HIS A 79 -2.45 3.51 13.51
C HIS A 79 -1.20 3.47 12.61
N VAL A 80 -0.10 2.97 13.13
CA VAL A 80 1.14 2.84 12.37
C VAL A 80 0.91 1.93 11.16
N GLN A 81 0.18 0.85 11.34
CA GLN A 81 -0.09 -0.09 10.27
C GLN A 81 -0.98 0.51 9.17
N VAL A 82 -2.01 1.26 9.54
CA VAL A 82 -2.85 1.97 8.56
C VAL A 82 -2.01 2.96 7.77
N HIS A 83 -1.12 3.70 8.42
CA HIS A 83 -0.20 4.62 7.74
C HIS A 83 0.72 3.87 6.76
N GLN A 84 1.25 2.73 7.17
CA GLN A 84 2.11 1.93 6.30
C GLN A 84 1.35 1.45 5.06
N LEU A 85 0.13 0.95 5.25
CA LEU A 85 -0.72 0.52 4.13
C LEU A 85 -1.04 1.69 3.19
N ALA A 86 -1.27 2.87 3.74
CA ALA A 86 -1.53 4.06 2.93
C ALA A 86 -0.33 4.43 2.06
N ARG A 87 0.87 4.37 2.63
CA ARG A 87 2.11 4.63 1.88
C ARG A 87 2.33 3.59 0.80
N ASP A 88 2.09 2.32 1.13
CA ASP A 88 2.22 1.23 0.17
C ASP A 88 1.23 1.43 -1.00
N CYS A 89 0.00 1.77 -0.69
CA CYS A 89 -1.02 2.02 -1.69
C CYS A 89 -0.65 3.22 -2.57
N GLN A 90 -0.14 4.29 -1.97
CA GLN A 90 0.30 5.49 -2.68
C GLN A 90 1.43 5.14 -3.67
N TYR A 91 2.38 4.34 -3.23
CA TYR A 91 3.48 3.88 -4.08
C TYR A 91 2.97 3.09 -5.28
N LEU A 92 2.06 2.13 -5.04
CA LEU A 92 1.50 1.30 -6.11
C LEU A 92 0.68 2.14 -7.09
N LEU A 93 -0.14 3.04 -6.57
CA LEU A 93 -0.97 3.91 -7.41
C LEU A 93 -0.11 4.80 -8.31
N ALA A 94 0.96 5.39 -7.77
CA ALA A 94 1.86 6.23 -8.54
C ALA A 94 2.51 5.44 -9.68
N ARG A 95 2.93 4.21 -9.42
CA ARG A 95 3.53 3.37 -10.45
C ARG A 95 2.49 2.92 -11.48
N HIS A 96 1.28 2.65 -11.05
CA HIS A 96 0.20 2.27 -11.96
C HIS A 96 -0.12 3.42 -12.93
N ILE A 97 -0.22 4.64 -12.42
CA ILE A 97 -0.47 5.82 -13.25
C ILE A 97 0.69 6.04 -14.23
N ALA A 98 1.93 5.94 -13.76
CA ALA A 98 3.10 6.10 -14.61
C ALA A 98 3.12 5.05 -15.74
N GLY A 99 2.76 3.80 -15.43
CA GLY A 99 2.68 2.74 -16.41
C GLY A 99 1.58 2.97 -17.45
N ALA A 100 0.45 3.51 -17.04
CA ALA A 100 -0.67 3.79 -17.93
C ALA A 100 -0.39 4.93 -18.90
N GLN A 101 0.56 5.79 -18.57
CA GLN A 101 0.94 6.93 -19.43
C GLN A 101 2.00 6.59 -20.48
N ARG A 102 2.47 5.37 -20.51
CA ARG A 102 3.46 4.93 -21.52
C ARG A 102 2.78 4.36 -22.76
#